data_c08972b915ae36df58ea778e78789cdc
#
_entry.id   c08972b915ae36df58ea778e78789cdc
#
_cell.length_a   1.000
_cell.length_b   1.000
_cell.length_c   1.000
_cell.angle_alpha   90.00
_cell.angle_beta   90.00
_cell.angle_gamma   90.00
#
_symmetry.space_group_name_H-M   'P 1'
#
loop_
_entity.id
_entity.type
_entity.pdbx_description
1 polymer ?
#
loop_
_entity_poly.entity_id
_entity_poly.type
_entity_poly.pdbx_seq_one_letter_code
_entity_poly.pdbx_strand_id
1 'polypeptide(L)'
;GSVHIGERFSCAYDLINYSAYAETCAAIAMALFSEKMFCLMGKAKYAAAFERALYNGILAGESLSGDEFFYVNPLEMQLDKTRYNAAFSGWREAAPIASRVKLFYCSCCPPNLCRFIARLGGFLWYGGENNGENSVTLAQPISSCLDCGRAKIRVQSGLPYNGKVRLTVDSLGKKLTLRVRKPEWCDEKFANERDGFLIYDGVFGGDVIEIDFAPRRSEE
;
A
#
# COMPACT_ATOMS: atom_id res chain seq x y z
N GLY A 1 20.21 -2.03 -1.82
CA GLY A 1 19.09 -2.87 -1.42
C GLY A 1 19.36 -3.66 -0.16
N SER A 2 18.36 -4.30 0.37
CA SER A 2 18.51 -5.26 1.45
C SER A 2 18.89 -6.60 0.83
N VAL A 3 20.06 -7.09 1.18
CA VAL A 3 20.55 -8.39 0.75
C VAL A 3 21.02 -9.16 1.98
N HIS A 4 20.70 -10.41 2.03
CA HIS A 4 21.28 -11.35 2.95
C HIS A 4 20.76 -11.46 4.36
N ILE A 5 21.12 -12.56 4.87
CA ILE A 5 21.19 -13.01 6.25
C ILE A 5 21.64 -11.87 7.14
N GLY A 6 20.89 -11.64 8.20
CA GLY A 6 21.22 -10.65 9.19
C GLY A 6 20.69 -9.26 8.88
N GLU A 7 19.65 -9.17 8.04
CA GLU A 7 18.82 -7.96 7.91
C GLU A 7 19.65 -6.68 7.67
N ARG A 8 20.60 -6.76 6.76
CA ARG A 8 21.53 -5.68 6.49
C ARG A 8 21.41 -5.15 5.07
N PHE A 9 21.88 -3.94 4.87
CA PHE A 9 21.99 -3.33 3.55
C PHE A 9 23.36 -3.69 2.92
N SER A 10 23.34 -3.89 1.60
CA SER A 10 24.53 -3.97 0.77
C SER A 10 24.95 -2.60 0.24
N CYS A 11 25.79 -2.59 -0.79
CA CYS A 11 26.18 -1.37 -1.49
C CYS A 11 24.96 -0.58 -1.99
N ALA A 12 25.13 0.74 -2.16
CA ALA A 12 24.11 1.59 -2.74
C ALA A 12 23.71 1.06 -4.13
N TYR A 13 22.40 1.04 -4.39
CA TYR A 13 21.79 0.57 -5.65
C TYR A 13 22.03 -0.91 -6.00
N ASP A 14 22.45 -1.71 -5.04
CA ASP A 14 22.52 -3.16 -5.21
C ASP A 14 21.11 -3.75 -5.10
N LEU A 15 20.57 -4.27 -6.21
CA LEU A 15 19.20 -4.76 -6.36
C LEU A 15 19.19 -6.18 -6.96
N ILE A 16 19.97 -7.07 -6.40
CA ILE A 16 20.09 -8.46 -6.86
C ILE A 16 18.80 -9.21 -6.55
N ASN A 17 18.08 -9.65 -7.59
CA ASN A 17 16.75 -10.24 -7.47
C ASN A 17 16.72 -11.53 -6.65
N TYR A 18 17.60 -12.50 -6.95
CA TYR A 18 17.58 -13.80 -6.29
C TYR A 18 18.07 -13.77 -4.83
N SER A 19 18.85 -12.77 -4.45
CA SER A 19 19.34 -12.58 -3.08
C SER A 19 18.63 -11.43 -2.34
N ALA A 20 17.59 -10.86 -2.92
CA ALA A 20 16.79 -9.86 -2.25
C ALA A 20 16.17 -10.45 -0.98
N TYR A 21 16.40 -9.80 0.16
CA TYR A 21 15.84 -10.25 1.42
C TYR A 21 14.33 -9.93 1.50
N ALA A 22 13.90 -8.77 1.04
CA ALA A 22 12.51 -8.33 0.90
C ALA A 22 11.56 -8.91 1.98
N GLU A 23 11.92 -8.74 3.25
CA GLU A 23 11.16 -9.28 4.38
C GLU A 23 9.79 -8.64 4.48
N THR A 24 8.75 -9.44 4.79
CA THR A 24 7.38 -8.95 4.99
C THR A 24 7.34 -7.88 6.10
N CYS A 25 8.07 -8.04 7.20
CA CYS A 25 8.15 -7.01 8.25
C CYS A 25 8.81 -5.73 7.76
N ALA A 26 9.83 -5.82 6.91
CA ALA A 26 10.48 -4.64 6.34
C ALA A 26 9.54 -3.87 5.39
N ALA A 27 8.71 -4.58 4.62
CA ALA A 27 7.66 -3.97 3.80
C ALA A 27 6.63 -3.23 4.68
N ILE A 28 6.21 -3.83 5.80
CA ILE A 28 5.32 -3.17 6.77
C ILE A 28 5.99 -1.92 7.36
N ALA A 29 7.26 -2.01 7.74
CA ALA A 29 8.01 -0.86 8.27
C ALA A 29 8.11 0.27 7.24
N MET A 30 8.34 -0.05 5.96
CA MET A 30 8.35 0.93 4.86
C MET A 30 6.99 1.59 4.67
N ALA A 31 5.89 0.83 4.76
CA ALA A 31 4.55 1.38 4.69
C ALA A 31 4.28 2.35 5.85
N LEU A 32 4.60 1.96 7.08
CA LEU A 32 4.42 2.82 8.26
C LEU A 32 5.31 4.07 8.21
N PHE A 33 6.55 3.95 7.74
CA PHE A 33 7.42 5.11 7.52
C PHE A 33 6.82 6.05 6.47
N SER A 34 6.35 5.50 5.35
CA SER A 34 5.74 6.28 4.27
C SER A 34 4.48 6.99 4.75
N GLU A 35 3.67 6.34 5.58
CA GLU A 35 2.49 6.96 6.22
C GLU A 35 2.90 8.15 7.09
N LYS A 36 3.91 8.02 7.93
CA LYS A 36 4.41 9.14 8.75
C LYS A 36 4.93 10.29 7.91
N MET A 37 5.66 9.98 6.83
CA MET A 37 6.12 10.99 5.89
C MET A 37 4.96 11.67 5.17
N PHE A 38 3.90 10.92 4.85
CA PHE A 38 2.68 11.48 4.28
C PHE A 38 1.99 12.46 5.25
N CYS A 39 1.82 12.08 6.51
CA CYS A 39 1.27 12.95 7.54
C CYS A 39 2.08 14.25 7.71
N LEU A 40 3.40 14.17 7.66
CA LEU A 40 4.27 15.34 7.84
C LEU A 40 4.35 16.25 6.62
N MET A 41 4.36 15.68 5.43
CA MET A 41 4.68 16.40 4.20
C MET A 41 3.49 16.60 3.26
N GLY A 42 2.41 15.83 3.40
CA GLY A 42 1.24 15.87 2.53
C GLY A 42 1.46 15.52 1.06
N LYS A 43 2.63 14.93 0.72
CA LYS A 43 3.01 14.66 -0.69
C LYS A 43 2.54 13.30 -1.16
N ALA A 44 1.89 13.24 -2.32
CA ALA A 44 1.33 12.02 -2.92
C ALA A 44 2.34 10.87 -3.05
N LYS A 45 3.63 11.17 -3.31
CA LYS A 45 4.68 10.16 -3.45
C LYS A 45 4.84 9.23 -2.22
N TYR A 46 4.55 9.73 -1.02
CA TYR A 46 4.63 8.90 0.18
C TYR A 46 3.43 7.97 0.30
N ALA A 47 2.24 8.44 -0.06
CA ALA A 47 1.07 7.58 -0.13
C ALA A 47 1.19 6.53 -1.25
N ALA A 48 1.88 6.85 -2.36
CA ALA A 48 2.20 5.90 -3.42
C ALA A 48 3.25 4.86 -2.98
N ALA A 49 4.25 5.26 -2.21
CA ALA A 49 5.22 4.32 -1.62
C ALA A 49 4.54 3.35 -0.63
N PHE A 50 3.57 3.85 0.15
CA PHE A 50 2.71 3.02 0.99
C PHE A 50 1.93 1.98 0.16
N GLU A 51 1.25 2.41 -0.90
CA GLU A 51 0.49 1.53 -1.81
C GLU A 51 1.37 0.42 -2.38
N ARG A 52 2.55 0.79 -2.89
CA ARG A 52 3.50 -0.17 -3.45
C ARG A 52 3.97 -1.20 -2.42
N ALA A 53 4.28 -0.76 -1.21
CA ALA A 53 4.64 -1.66 -0.13
C ALA A 53 3.47 -2.59 0.26
N LEU A 54 2.25 -2.04 0.32
CA LEU A 54 1.03 -2.79 0.65
C LEU A 54 0.79 -3.94 -0.34
N TYR A 55 0.71 -3.64 -1.63
CA TYR A 55 0.34 -4.64 -2.63
C TYR A 55 1.49 -5.60 -2.98
N ASN A 56 2.72 -5.11 -3.09
CA ASN A 56 3.83 -5.89 -3.61
C ASN A 56 4.72 -6.53 -2.54
N GLY A 57 4.66 -6.07 -1.30
CA GLY A 57 5.49 -6.58 -0.21
C GLY A 57 4.71 -7.19 0.94
N ILE A 58 3.61 -6.56 1.33
CA ILE A 58 2.84 -6.97 2.52
C ILE A 58 1.82 -8.05 2.14
N LEU A 59 0.88 -7.74 1.24
CA LEU A 59 -0.15 -8.69 0.82
C LEU A 59 0.44 -9.86 0.03
N ALA A 60 1.50 -9.65 -0.73
CA ALA A 60 2.24 -10.73 -1.38
C ALA A 60 2.85 -11.73 -0.39
N GLY A 61 3.11 -11.31 0.83
CA GLY A 61 3.63 -12.16 1.90
C GLY A 61 2.62 -13.18 2.44
N GLU A 62 1.32 -12.98 2.23
CA GLU A 62 0.25 -13.83 2.78
C GLU A 62 -0.32 -14.76 1.72
N SER A 63 -0.71 -15.98 2.10
CA SER A 63 -1.44 -16.90 1.23
C SER A 63 -2.89 -16.45 1.05
N LEU A 64 -3.53 -16.88 -0.03
CA LEU A 64 -4.96 -16.62 -0.25
C LEU A 64 -5.86 -17.30 0.80
N SER A 65 -5.38 -18.35 1.44
CA SER A 65 -6.06 -19.01 2.57
C SER A 65 -5.91 -18.28 3.89
N GLY A 66 -4.94 -17.33 3.98
CA GLY A 66 -4.69 -16.54 5.20
C GLY A 66 -3.97 -17.28 6.32
N ASP A 67 -3.44 -18.48 6.08
CA ASP A 67 -2.83 -19.33 7.08
C ASP A 67 -1.37 -19.70 6.82
N GLU A 68 -0.80 -19.18 5.74
CA GLU A 68 0.59 -19.35 5.35
C GLU A 68 1.22 -18.02 4.94
N PHE A 69 2.52 -17.89 5.11
CA PHE A 69 3.21 -16.63 4.81
C PHE A 69 4.64 -16.83 4.28
N PHE A 70 5.14 -15.80 3.63
CA PHE A 70 6.57 -15.64 3.38
C PHE A 70 7.21 -14.79 4.49
N TYR A 71 8.30 -15.27 5.03
CA TYR A 71 9.19 -14.44 5.82
C TYR A 71 9.94 -13.48 4.89
N VAL A 72 10.59 -14.05 3.88
CA VAL A 72 11.35 -13.35 2.84
C VAL A 72 10.69 -13.57 1.49
N ASN A 73 10.54 -12.50 0.72
CA ASN A 73 9.97 -12.51 -0.62
C ASN A 73 11.08 -12.22 -1.65
N PRO A 74 11.89 -13.21 -2.08
CA PRO A 74 12.86 -12.98 -3.12
C PRO A 74 12.18 -12.56 -4.41
N LEU A 75 12.80 -11.65 -5.16
CA LEU A 75 12.25 -11.14 -6.41
C LEU A 75 12.43 -12.09 -7.59
N GLU A 76 13.25 -13.11 -7.43
CA GLU A 76 13.53 -14.13 -8.42
C GLU A 76 13.65 -15.51 -7.75
N MET A 77 13.02 -16.50 -8.34
CA MET A 77 13.06 -17.88 -7.89
C MET A 77 13.91 -18.71 -8.85
N GLN A 78 15.00 -19.25 -8.34
CA GLN A 78 15.87 -20.19 -9.08
C GLN A 78 15.70 -21.57 -8.45
N LEU A 79 14.77 -22.38 -8.97
CA LEU A 79 14.35 -23.65 -8.37
C LEU A 79 15.50 -24.65 -8.24
N ASP A 80 16.48 -24.61 -9.12
CA ASP A 80 17.71 -25.43 -9.10
C ASP A 80 18.72 -24.96 -8.04
N LYS A 81 18.65 -23.68 -7.63
CA LYS A 81 19.57 -23.04 -6.70
C LYS A 81 18.93 -22.63 -5.38
N THR A 82 17.66 -22.93 -5.18
CA THR A 82 16.91 -22.49 -3.99
C THR A 82 17.53 -22.94 -2.67
N ARG A 83 18.21 -24.07 -2.63
CA ARG A 83 18.94 -24.55 -1.45
C ARG A 83 20.18 -23.72 -1.12
N TYR A 84 20.62 -22.87 -2.02
CA TYR A 84 21.86 -22.10 -1.93
C TYR A 84 21.64 -20.60 -1.99
N ASN A 85 20.41 -20.15 -1.85
CA ASN A 85 20.20 -18.73 -1.72
C ASN A 85 21.02 -18.23 -0.52
N ALA A 86 22.06 -17.45 -0.79
CA ALA A 86 23.01 -16.98 0.22
C ALA A 86 22.32 -16.19 1.34
N ALA A 87 21.13 -15.65 1.09
CA ALA A 87 20.28 -15.04 2.09
C ALA A 87 19.91 -16.01 3.23
N PHE A 88 20.04 -17.32 3.03
CA PHE A 88 19.54 -18.34 3.95
C PHE A 88 20.60 -19.35 4.41
N SER A 89 21.86 -19.14 4.12
CA SER A 89 22.91 -20.12 4.43
C SER A 89 23.04 -20.46 5.93
N GLY A 90 22.56 -19.60 6.81
CA GLY A 90 22.49 -19.86 8.26
C GLY A 90 21.14 -20.38 8.76
N TRP A 91 20.12 -20.42 7.90
CA TRP A 91 18.72 -20.72 8.28
C TRP A 91 18.14 -21.82 7.38
N ARG A 92 18.96 -22.76 6.97
CA ARG A 92 18.69 -23.75 5.92
C ARG A 92 17.39 -24.53 6.07
N GLU A 93 16.91 -24.70 7.30
CA GLU A 93 15.71 -25.48 7.61
C GLU A 93 14.45 -24.62 7.75
N ALA A 94 14.59 -23.31 7.83
CA ALA A 94 13.51 -22.40 8.17
C ALA A 94 13.06 -21.49 7.02
N ALA A 95 13.82 -21.37 5.94
CA ALA A 95 13.51 -20.44 4.87
C ALA A 95 12.85 -21.15 3.69
N PRO A 96 11.52 -21.05 3.53
CA PRO A 96 10.86 -21.49 2.31
C PRO A 96 11.26 -20.53 1.21
N ILE A 97 11.63 -21.07 0.11
CA ILE A 97 12.17 -20.30 -0.98
C ILE A 97 11.15 -20.24 -2.11
N ALA A 98 10.28 -21.24 -2.21
CA ALA A 98 9.34 -21.39 -3.31
C ALA A 98 7.87 -21.38 -2.89
N SER A 99 7.59 -21.49 -1.60
CA SER A 99 6.21 -21.53 -1.10
C SER A 99 6.06 -20.85 0.26
N ARG A 100 4.87 -20.38 0.55
CA ARG A 100 4.50 -19.90 1.88
C ARG A 100 4.41 -21.07 2.85
N VAL A 101 4.62 -20.80 4.12
CA VAL A 101 4.56 -21.80 5.20
C VAL A 101 3.77 -21.32 6.40
N LYS A 102 3.22 -22.25 7.15
CA LYS A 102 2.42 -21.98 8.36
C LYS A 102 3.25 -21.48 9.52
N LEU A 103 4.48 -21.92 9.64
CA LEU A 103 5.35 -21.62 10.76
C LEU A 103 6.80 -21.48 10.31
N PHE A 104 7.50 -20.54 10.90
CA PHE A 104 8.92 -20.30 10.77
C PHE A 104 9.63 -20.42 12.11
N TYR A 105 10.93 -20.61 12.08
CA TYR A 105 11.77 -20.51 13.28
C TYR A 105 11.61 -19.13 13.97
N CYS A 106 11.61 -18.07 13.20
CA CYS A 106 11.24 -16.73 13.65
C CYS A 106 9.91 -16.32 13.03
N SER A 107 8.86 -16.18 13.82
CA SER A 107 7.51 -15.87 13.36
C SER A 107 7.11 -14.43 13.67
N CYS A 108 7.98 -13.45 13.39
CA CYS A 108 7.66 -12.03 13.59
C CYS A 108 6.66 -11.50 12.55
N CYS A 109 6.67 -12.04 11.32
CA CYS A 109 5.86 -11.52 10.22
C CYS A 109 4.35 -11.73 10.42
N PRO A 110 3.83 -12.91 10.81
CA PRO A 110 2.38 -13.11 10.95
C PRO A 110 1.72 -12.14 11.93
N PRO A 111 2.19 -11.98 13.19
CA PRO A 111 1.55 -11.06 14.12
C PRO A 111 1.71 -9.60 13.70
N ASN A 112 2.82 -9.26 13.03
CA ASN A 112 3.01 -7.91 12.49
C ASN A 112 2.03 -7.63 11.34
N LEU A 113 1.83 -8.60 10.45
CA LEU A 113 0.86 -8.52 9.36
C LEU A 113 -0.56 -8.38 9.89
N CYS A 114 -0.99 -9.25 10.82
CA CYS A 114 -2.31 -9.15 11.45
C CYS A 114 -2.55 -7.77 12.08
N ARG A 115 -1.56 -7.26 12.82
CA ARG A 115 -1.63 -5.93 13.43
C ARG A 115 -1.72 -4.82 12.38
N PHE A 116 -0.99 -4.93 11.29
CA PHE A 116 -1.00 -3.94 10.21
C PHE A 116 -2.35 -3.94 9.49
N ILE A 117 -2.88 -5.11 9.10
CA ILE A 117 -4.16 -5.24 8.40
C ILE A 117 -5.31 -4.74 9.29
N ALA A 118 -5.32 -5.08 10.59
CA ALA A 118 -6.32 -4.60 11.52
C ALA A 118 -6.35 -3.06 11.64
N ARG A 119 -5.25 -2.38 11.30
CA ARG A 119 -5.13 -0.90 11.30
C ARG A 119 -5.25 -0.27 9.93
N LEU A 120 -5.40 -1.06 8.86
CA LEU A 120 -5.36 -0.57 7.47
C LEU A 120 -6.36 0.57 7.23
N GLY A 121 -7.57 0.47 7.80
CA GLY A 121 -8.58 1.52 7.70
C GLY A 121 -8.10 2.90 8.17
N GLY A 122 -7.20 2.94 9.17
CA GLY A 122 -6.60 4.18 9.68
C GLY A 122 -5.58 4.84 8.74
N PHE A 123 -5.18 4.17 7.66
CA PHE A 123 -4.21 4.68 6.69
C PHE A 123 -4.85 5.11 5.36
N LEU A 124 -6.18 5.04 5.26
CA LEU A 124 -6.88 5.34 4.02
C LEU A 124 -7.26 6.81 3.91
N TRP A 125 -7.67 7.41 5.05
CA TRP A 125 -8.25 8.73 5.10
C TRP A 125 -7.51 9.66 6.05
N TYR A 126 -7.39 10.92 5.65
CA TYR A 126 -6.74 11.96 6.46
C TYR A 126 -7.60 13.22 6.45
N GLY A 127 -7.88 13.73 7.64
CA GLY A 127 -8.48 15.05 7.81
C GLY A 127 -7.41 16.13 7.83
N GLY A 128 -7.74 17.32 7.38
CA GLY A 128 -6.84 18.47 7.42
C GLY A 128 -7.59 19.76 7.20
N GLU A 129 -6.85 20.85 7.29
CA GLU A 129 -7.29 22.17 6.91
C GLU A 129 -6.40 22.65 5.75
N ASN A 130 -7.02 23.13 4.69
CA ASN A 130 -6.33 23.68 3.54
C ASN A 130 -6.82 25.10 3.30
N ASN A 131 -5.95 26.10 3.48
CA ASN A 131 -6.26 27.53 3.32
C ASN A 131 -7.48 28.00 4.16
N GLY A 132 -7.64 27.50 5.39
CA GLY A 132 -8.76 27.83 6.26
C GLY A 132 -10.05 27.05 5.99
N GLU A 133 -10.04 26.13 5.00
CA GLU A 133 -11.16 25.25 4.69
C GLU A 133 -10.89 23.82 5.14
N ASN A 134 -11.94 23.18 5.66
CA ASN A 134 -11.84 21.77 6.02
C ASN A 134 -11.59 20.92 4.77
N SER A 135 -10.62 20.04 4.85
CA SER A 135 -10.30 19.10 3.77
C SER A 135 -10.27 17.67 4.28
N VAL A 136 -10.64 16.75 3.40
CA VAL A 136 -10.50 15.31 3.60
C VAL A 136 -9.70 14.73 2.44
N THR A 137 -8.70 13.93 2.74
CA THR A 137 -7.85 13.28 1.74
C THR A 137 -8.06 11.77 1.79
N LEU A 138 -8.46 11.19 0.68
CA LEU A 138 -8.40 9.75 0.42
C LEU A 138 -7.01 9.42 -0.15
N ALA A 139 -6.12 8.96 0.71
CA ALA A 139 -4.75 8.65 0.33
C ALA A 139 -4.62 7.28 -0.35
N GLN A 140 -5.47 6.33 0.04
CA GLN A 140 -5.53 5.01 -0.57
C GLN A 140 -6.95 4.78 -1.09
N PRO A 141 -7.19 4.78 -2.42
CA PRO A 141 -8.52 4.63 -2.99
C PRO A 141 -8.99 3.17 -2.95
N ILE A 142 -9.10 2.62 -1.75
CA ILE A 142 -9.58 1.28 -1.42
C ILE A 142 -11.03 1.40 -0.97
N SER A 143 -11.86 0.40 -1.26
CA SER A 143 -13.26 0.34 -0.80
C SER A 143 -13.34 0.51 0.72
N SER A 144 -14.01 1.55 1.17
CA SER A 144 -14.02 1.95 2.58
C SER A 144 -15.16 2.91 2.89
N CYS A 145 -15.39 3.16 4.17
CA CYS A 145 -16.30 4.19 4.65
C CYS A 145 -15.58 5.07 5.66
N LEU A 146 -15.54 6.37 5.39
CA LEU A 146 -15.22 7.37 6.39
C LEU A 146 -16.51 7.72 7.13
N ASP A 147 -16.52 7.56 8.45
CA ASP A 147 -17.59 8.06 9.32
C ASP A 147 -16.93 8.72 10.54
N CYS A 148 -16.98 10.04 10.58
CA CYS A 148 -16.41 10.83 11.68
C CYS A 148 -17.47 11.70 12.38
N GLY A 149 -18.75 11.34 12.24
CA GLY A 149 -19.88 12.06 12.81
C GLY A 149 -20.22 13.40 12.11
N ARG A 150 -19.23 14.03 11.47
CA ARG A 150 -19.40 15.27 10.70
C ARG A 150 -19.45 15.04 9.20
N ALA A 151 -18.88 13.94 8.76
CA ALA A 151 -18.83 13.53 7.36
C ALA A 151 -19.00 12.02 7.28
N LYS A 152 -19.81 11.57 6.33
CA LYS A 152 -19.93 10.16 5.97
C LYS A 152 -19.76 10.04 4.47
N ILE A 153 -18.67 9.38 4.07
CA ILE A 153 -18.26 9.20 2.67
C ILE A 153 -17.96 7.74 2.44
N ARG A 154 -18.60 7.13 1.46
CA ARG A 154 -18.33 5.75 1.04
C ARG A 154 -17.53 5.73 -0.24
N VAL A 155 -16.57 4.82 -0.31
CA VAL A 155 -15.78 4.50 -1.49
C VAL A 155 -16.07 3.08 -1.93
N GLN A 156 -16.42 2.94 -3.19
CA GLN A 156 -16.44 1.67 -3.90
C GLN A 156 -15.33 1.71 -4.94
N SER A 157 -14.36 0.82 -4.81
CA SER A 157 -13.18 0.79 -5.66
C SER A 157 -13.05 -0.56 -6.33
N GLY A 158 -12.79 -0.57 -7.63
CA GLY A 158 -12.45 -1.74 -8.40
C GLY A 158 -10.94 -2.02 -8.42
N LEU A 159 -10.12 -1.16 -7.80
CA LEU A 159 -8.67 -1.36 -7.72
C LEU A 159 -8.32 -2.60 -6.89
N PRO A 160 -7.28 -3.33 -7.28
CA PRO A 160 -6.38 -3.13 -8.41
C PRO A 160 -6.85 -3.73 -9.74
N TYR A 161 -8.04 -4.33 -9.81
CA TYR A 161 -8.50 -5.10 -10.97
C TYR A 161 -9.03 -4.24 -12.12
N ASN A 162 -9.62 -3.09 -11.80
CA ASN A 162 -10.05 -2.08 -12.77
C ASN A 162 -9.90 -0.67 -12.15
N GLY A 163 -9.91 0.36 -12.98
CA GLY A 163 -9.64 1.74 -12.56
C GLY A 163 -10.81 2.46 -11.90
N LYS A 164 -11.98 1.85 -11.82
CA LYS A 164 -13.21 2.54 -11.42
C LYS A 164 -13.27 2.74 -9.92
N VAL A 165 -13.44 3.99 -9.51
CA VAL A 165 -13.62 4.41 -8.12
C VAL A 165 -14.83 5.31 -8.04
N ARG A 166 -15.79 4.96 -7.19
CA ARG A 166 -17.00 5.73 -6.93
C ARG A 166 -17.02 6.17 -5.48
N LEU A 167 -17.13 7.48 -5.26
CA LEU A 167 -17.32 8.07 -3.95
C LEU A 167 -18.76 8.57 -3.83
N THR A 168 -19.41 8.22 -2.74
CA THR A 168 -20.75 8.69 -2.39
C THR A 168 -20.69 9.46 -1.08
N VAL A 169 -21.10 10.70 -1.10
CA VAL A 169 -21.12 11.56 0.08
C VAL A 169 -22.50 11.45 0.70
N ASP A 170 -22.65 10.64 1.75
CA ASP A 170 -23.95 10.40 2.40
C ASP A 170 -24.39 11.60 3.22
N SER A 171 -23.47 12.22 3.96
CA SER A 171 -23.75 13.40 4.77
C SER A 171 -22.50 14.25 5.00
N LEU A 172 -22.67 15.56 5.04
CA LEU A 172 -21.65 16.51 5.44
C LEU A 172 -22.29 17.62 6.27
N GLY A 173 -21.67 17.95 7.40
CA GLY A 173 -22.11 19.09 8.22
C GLY A 173 -21.82 20.45 7.58
N LYS A 174 -20.76 20.54 6.79
CA LYS A 174 -20.34 21.73 6.01
C LYS A 174 -19.68 21.28 4.72
N LYS A 175 -19.69 22.14 3.71
CA LYS A 175 -18.89 21.93 2.49
C LYS A 175 -17.42 21.73 2.85
N LEU A 176 -16.75 20.86 2.10
CA LEU A 176 -15.33 20.58 2.27
C LEU A 176 -14.64 20.39 0.92
N THR A 177 -13.32 20.49 0.94
CA THR A 177 -12.48 20.05 -0.17
C THR A 177 -12.15 18.57 -0.01
N LEU A 178 -12.52 17.75 -1.00
CA LEU A 178 -12.14 16.34 -1.07
C LEU A 178 -10.94 16.19 -1.99
N ARG A 179 -9.89 15.55 -1.49
CA ARG A 179 -8.68 15.23 -2.24
C ARG A 179 -8.60 13.72 -2.41
N VAL A 180 -8.48 13.24 -3.62
CA VAL A 180 -8.31 11.82 -3.94
C VAL A 180 -6.94 11.61 -4.57
N ARG A 181 -6.09 10.80 -3.95
CA ARG A 181 -4.77 10.53 -4.52
C ARG A 181 -4.90 9.81 -5.86
N LYS A 182 -4.26 10.36 -6.87
CA LYS A 182 -4.06 9.69 -8.16
C LYS A 182 -2.96 8.64 -8.02
N PRO A 183 -3.20 7.37 -8.39
CA PRO A 183 -2.14 6.37 -8.42
C PRO A 183 -1.00 6.74 -9.37
N GLU A 184 0.26 6.46 -9.00
CA GLU A 184 1.43 6.78 -9.85
C GLU A 184 1.44 6.03 -11.20
N TRP A 185 0.82 4.86 -11.25
CA TRP A 185 0.69 4.05 -12.47
C TRP A 185 -0.41 4.56 -13.42
N CYS A 186 -1.22 5.53 -13.00
CA CYS A 186 -2.26 6.13 -13.84
C CYS A 186 -1.68 7.28 -14.67
N ASP A 187 -1.62 7.09 -15.99
CA ASP A 187 -1.12 8.11 -16.92
C ASP A 187 -2.21 9.09 -17.39
N GLU A 188 -3.48 8.83 -17.06
CA GLU A 188 -4.57 9.72 -17.41
C GLU A 188 -4.37 11.10 -16.79
N LYS A 189 -4.71 12.14 -17.57
CA LYS A 189 -4.68 13.52 -17.12
C LYS A 189 -6.07 13.97 -16.72
N PHE A 190 -6.16 14.54 -15.54
CA PHE A 190 -7.42 15.07 -15.01
C PHE A 190 -7.33 16.60 -14.90
N ALA A 191 -8.37 17.28 -15.32
CA ALA A 191 -8.42 18.76 -15.30
C ALA A 191 -8.27 19.35 -13.88
N ASN A 192 -8.71 18.59 -12.87
CA ASN A 192 -8.67 18.97 -11.45
C ASN A 192 -7.48 18.34 -10.69
N GLU A 193 -6.47 17.82 -11.41
CA GLU A 193 -5.26 17.26 -10.80
C GLU A 193 -4.29 18.35 -10.35
N ARG A 194 -3.83 18.26 -9.10
CA ARG A 194 -2.78 19.10 -8.51
C ARG A 194 -1.91 18.26 -7.58
N ASP A 195 -0.61 18.28 -7.77
CA ASP A 195 0.39 17.62 -6.89
C ASP A 195 0.11 16.12 -6.62
N GLY A 196 -0.43 15.41 -7.63
CA GLY A 196 -0.77 13.98 -7.55
C GLY A 196 -2.09 13.69 -6.82
N PHE A 197 -2.96 14.69 -6.68
CA PHE A 197 -4.32 14.55 -6.15
C PHE A 197 -5.34 15.13 -7.12
N LEU A 198 -6.50 14.49 -7.21
CA LEU A 198 -7.70 15.06 -7.80
C LEU A 198 -8.41 15.88 -6.71
N ILE A 199 -8.69 17.14 -7.01
CA ILE A 199 -9.25 18.08 -6.06
C ILE A 199 -10.71 18.36 -6.42
N TYR A 200 -11.60 18.17 -5.47
CA TYR A 200 -13.03 18.47 -5.59
C TYR A 200 -13.40 19.47 -4.50
N ASP A 201 -13.55 20.73 -4.91
CA ASP A 201 -13.90 21.81 -3.99
C ASP A 201 -15.40 21.92 -3.78
N GLY A 202 -15.80 22.28 -2.57
CA GLY A 202 -17.19 22.56 -2.24
C GLY A 202 -18.11 21.34 -2.23
N VAL A 203 -17.56 20.14 -2.01
CA VAL A 203 -18.34 18.90 -1.92
C VAL A 203 -19.37 18.98 -0.79
N PHE A 204 -20.56 18.44 -1.02
CA PHE A 204 -21.67 18.43 -0.05
C PHE A 204 -22.41 17.08 -0.02
N GLY A 205 -23.31 16.92 0.97
CA GLY A 205 -24.09 15.68 1.11
C GLY A 205 -25.01 15.44 -0.09
N GLY A 206 -25.00 14.23 -0.62
CA GLY A 206 -25.70 13.81 -1.83
C GLY A 206 -24.82 13.73 -3.07
N ASP A 207 -23.59 14.30 -3.04
CA ASP A 207 -22.69 14.23 -4.18
C ASP A 207 -22.22 12.81 -4.46
N VAL A 208 -22.07 12.52 -5.76
CA VAL A 208 -21.46 11.30 -6.27
C VAL A 208 -20.32 11.69 -7.21
N ILE A 209 -19.13 11.17 -6.93
CA ILE A 209 -17.93 11.39 -7.73
C ILE A 209 -17.51 10.06 -8.31
N GLU A 210 -17.36 10.00 -9.64
CA GLU A 210 -16.88 8.84 -10.36
C GLU A 210 -15.52 9.15 -11.00
N ILE A 211 -14.56 8.27 -10.80
CA ILE A 211 -13.20 8.38 -11.32
C ILE A 211 -12.88 7.07 -12.02
N ASP A 212 -12.27 7.16 -13.18
CA ASP A 212 -11.67 6.01 -13.86
C ASP A 212 -10.17 6.26 -14.04
N PHE A 213 -9.37 5.54 -13.27
CA PHE A 213 -7.91 5.62 -13.36
C PHE A 213 -7.34 4.84 -14.53
N ALA A 214 -8.16 4.05 -15.24
CA ALA A 214 -7.80 3.31 -16.45
C ALA A 214 -6.42 2.61 -16.36
N PRO A 215 -6.27 1.56 -15.53
CA PRO A 215 -4.99 0.87 -15.40
C PRO A 215 -4.57 0.31 -16.76
N ARG A 216 -3.38 0.68 -17.23
CA ARG A 216 -2.82 0.09 -18.43
C ARG A 216 -2.46 -1.37 -18.15
N ARG A 217 -2.99 -2.27 -18.95
CA ARG A 217 -2.38 -3.59 -19.10
C ARG A 217 -1.13 -3.40 -19.96
N SER A 218 0.04 -3.79 -19.48
CA SER A 218 1.18 -3.98 -20.35
C SER A 218 0.79 -5.08 -21.32
N GLU A 219 0.55 -4.75 -22.57
CA GLU A 219 0.52 -5.72 -23.64
C GLU A 219 2.00 -6.10 -23.86
N GLU A 220 2.41 -7.26 -23.36
CA GLU A 220 3.61 -7.96 -23.80
C GLU A 220 3.29 -8.77 -25.07
#